data_3c7b7d012d0df9f16840d2064963c21b
#
_entry.id   3c7b7d012d0df9f16840d2064963c21b
#
_cell.length_a   1.000
_cell.length_b   1.000
_cell.length_c   1.000
_cell.angle_alpha   90.00
_cell.angle_beta   90.00
_cell.angle_gamma   90.00
#
_symmetry.space_group_name_H-M   'P 1'
#
loop_
_entity.id
_entity.type
_entity.pdbx_description
1 polymer ?
#
loop_
_entity_poly.entity_id
_entity_poly.type
_entity_poly.pdbx_seq_one_letter_code
_entity_poly.pdbx_strand_id
1 'polypeptide(L)'
;VGGLDIAGLTGFYLGAAACGLPIVLDGVISCTAALAAVRLCPLVADYLIAAHCSEEPASALLLQELGKKAFLTAGMHLGEGTGAAAGIALLDLALAPYKEMPTFDEIGVEAYKPLK
;
A
#
# COMPACT_ATOMS: atom_id res chain seq x y z
N VAL A 1 8.92 -3.15 -23.07
CA VAL A 1 7.62 -3.74 -23.41
C VAL A 1 6.67 -3.41 -22.27
N GLY A 2 5.68 -2.65 -22.52
CA GLY A 2 4.62 -2.25 -21.58
C GLY A 2 3.44 -1.72 -22.38
N GLY A 3 2.25 -1.76 -21.78
CA GLY A 3 1.04 -1.20 -22.36
C GLY A 3 0.86 0.27 -21.99
N LEU A 4 -0.06 0.95 -22.67
CA LEU A 4 -0.46 2.30 -22.30
C LEU A 4 -1.14 2.37 -20.94
N ASP A 5 -1.71 1.26 -20.46
CA ASP A 5 -2.26 1.06 -19.14
C ASP A 5 -1.17 1.19 -18.04
N ILE A 6 -0.05 0.49 -18.20
CA ILE A 6 1.10 0.59 -17.28
C ILE A 6 1.68 2.00 -17.31
N ALA A 7 1.85 2.58 -18.51
CA ALA A 7 2.35 3.95 -18.62
C ALA A 7 1.41 4.97 -17.97
N GLY A 8 0.10 4.83 -18.18
CA GLY A 8 -0.91 5.68 -17.54
C GLY A 8 -0.90 5.58 -16.03
N LEU A 9 -0.86 4.34 -15.48
CA LEU A 9 -0.76 4.11 -14.04
C LEU A 9 0.55 4.66 -13.46
N THR A 10 1.67 4.51 -14.17
CA THR A 10 2.96 5.08 -13.75
C THR A 10 2.86 6.60 -13.59
N GLY A 11 2.30 7.29 -14.58
CA GLY A 11 2.06 8.74 -14.52
C GLY A 11 1.10 9.12 -13.40
N PHE A 12 0.04 8.34 -13.20
CA PHE A 12 -0.92 8.54 -12.11
C PHE A 12 -0.24 8.43 -10.74
N TYR A 13 0.63 7.46 -10.53
CA TYR A 13 1.35 7.29 -9.26
C TYR A 13 2.34 8.43 -8.98
N LEU A 14 3.04 8.90 -10.01
CA LEU A 14 3.88 10.09 -9.89
C LEU A 14 3.06 11.32 -9.48
N GLY A 15 1.90 11.52 -10.11
CA GLY A 15 0.98 12.62 -9.78
C GLY A 15 0.38 12.49 -8.38
N ALA A 16 -0.04 11.29 -7.99
CA ALA A 16 -0.59 11.04 -6.65
C ALA A 16 0.44 11.34 -5.55
N ALA A 17 1.67 10.84 -5.70
CA ALA A 17 2.75 11.12 -4.77
C ALA A 17 3.09 12.63 -4.70
N ALA A 18 3.12 13.31 -5.83
CA ALA A 18 3.33 14.77 -5.88
C ALA A 18 2.22 15.55 -5.15
N CYS A 19 1.01 14.99 -5.08
CA CYS A 19 -0.11 15.56 -4.33
C CYS A 19 -0.17 15.06 -2.86
N GLY A 20 0.78 14.26 -2.41
CA GLY A 20 0.80 13.71 -1.05
C GLY A 20 -0.27 12.64 -0.80
N LEU A 21 -0.80 12.01 -1.84
CA LEU A 21 -1.85 11.01 -1.73
C LEU A 21 -1.28 9.59 -1.59
N PRO A 22 -1.80 8.77 -0.67
CA PRO A 22 -1.41 7.36 -0.57
C PRO A 22 -1.92 6.58 -1.79
N ILE A 23 -1.14 5.59 -2.20
CA ILE A 23 -1.38 4.76 -3.38
C ILE A 23 -1.51 3.32 -2.91
N VAL A 24 -2.69 2.75 -3.03
CA VAL A 24 -2.95 1.35 -2.64
C VAL A 24 -2.76 0.45 -3.85
N LEU A 25 -1.76 -0.43 -3.77
CA LEU A 25 -1.43 -1.36 -4.84
C LEU A 25 -2.35 -2.58 -4.82
N ASP A 26 -2.80 -2.99 -6.00
CA ASP A 26 -3.60 -4.20 -6.20
C ASP A 26 -2.70 -5.40 -6.56
N GLY A 27 -2.71 -5.82 -7.83
CA GLY A 27 -1.99 -7.01 -8.32
C GLY A 27 -0.74 -6.66 -9.14
N VAL A 28 -0.34 -7.59 -10.02
CA VAL A 28 0.91 -7.52 -10.79
C VAL A 28 1.01 -6.27 -11.66
N ILE A 29 -0.07 -5.87 -12.36
CA ILE A 29 -0.07 -4.70 -13.25
C ILE A 29 0.18 -3.42 -12.44
N SER A 30 -0.52 -3.24 -11.34
CA SER A 30 -0.34 -2.08 -10.45
C SER A 30 1.05 -2.03 -9.83
N CYS A 31 1.59 -3.18 -9.39
CA CYS A 31 2.95 -3.28 -8.86
C CYS A 31 4.02 -3.00 -9.93
N THR A 32 3.79 -3.43 -11.18
CA THR A 32 4.70 -3.13 -12.31
C THR A 32 4.75 -1.63 -12.58
N ALA A 33 3.60 -0.97 -12.62
CA ALA A 33 3.52 0.48 -12.79
C ALA A 33 4.16 1.23 -11.61
N ALA A 34 3.97 0.73 -10.39
CA ALA A 34 4.59 1.28 -9.19
C ALA A 34 6.12 1.16 -9.23
N LEU A 35 6.66 0.01 -9.67
CA LEU A 35 8.09 -0.17 -9.83
C LEU A 35 8.66 0.80 -10.87
N ALA A 36 7.97 1.00 -12.00
CA ALA A 36 8.35 1.99 -13.00
C ALA A 36 8.35 3.42 -12.41
N ALA A 37 7.33 3.80 -11.65
CA ALA A 37 7.24 5.10 -11.00
C ALA A 37 8.37 5.31 -9.99
N VAL A 38 8.68 4.32 -9.16
CA VAL A 38 9.78 4.37 -8.18
C VAL A 38 11.14 4.48 -8.87
N ARG A 39 11.34 3.80 -10.01
CA ARG A 39 12.58 3.92 -10.80
C ARG A 39 12.74 5.31 -11.44
N LEU A 40 11.65 5.99 -11.75
CA LEU A 40 11.67 7.38 -12.23
C LEU A 40 11.82 8.39 -11.10
N CYS A 41 11.17 8.16 -9.97
CA CYS A 41 11.21 9.01 -8.80
C CYS A 41 11.16 8.16 -7.52
N PRO A 42 12.29 7.92 -6.84
CA PRO A 42 12.35 7.07 -5.64
C PRO A 42 11.43 7.48 -4.50
N LEU A 43 11.09 8.77 -4.38
CA LEU A 43 10.18 9.28 -3.35
C LEU A 43 8.76 8.71 -3.45
N VAL A 44 8.35 8.21 -4.63
CA VAL A 44 7.03 7.56 -4.79
C VAL A 44 6.89 6.36 -3.85
N ALA A 45 8.00 5.68 -3.53
CA ALA A 45 7.97 4.53 -2.64
C ALA A 45 7.34 4.82 -1.26
N ASP A 46 7.47 6.04 -0.74
CA ASP A 46 6.93 6.43 0.57
C ASP A 46 5.40 6.52 0.57
N TYR A 47 4.80 6.66 -0.61
CA TYR A 47 3.35 6.76 -0.79
C TYR A 47 2.68 5.42 -1.13
N LEU A 48 3.46 4.36 -1.39
CA LEU A 48 2.94 3.06 -1.80
C LEU A 48 2.53 2.21 -0.59
N ILE A 49 1.32 1.69 -0.63
CA ILE A 49 0.75 0.74 0.32
C ILE A 49 0.48 -0.56 -0.42
N ALA A 50 1.21 -1.62 -0.11
CA ALA A 50 0.98 -2.94 -0.69
C ALA A 50 -0.20 -3.61 0.03
N ALA A 51 -1.38 -3.57 -0.57
CA ALA A 51 -2.59 -4.12 0.04
C ALA A 51 -2.53 -5.65 0.06
N HIS A 52 -2.28 -6.28 -1.09
CA HIS A 52 -2.36 -7.72 -1.20
C HIS A 52 -1.24 -8.30 -2.07
N CYS A 53 -0.89 -9.55 -1.80
CA CYS A 53 -0.03 -10.35 -2.66
C CYS A 53 -0.91 -11.31 -3.47
N SER A 54 -0.96 -11.11 -4.79
CA SER A 54 -1.67 -12.00 -5.71
C SER A 54 -0.99 -13.37 -5.77
N GLU A 55 -1.75 -14.42 -6.12
CA GLU A 55 -1.20 -15.75 -6.38
C GLU A 55 -0.31 -15.82 -7.62
N GLU A 56 -0.30 -14.80 -8.46
CA GLU A 56 0.58 -14.75 -9.62
C GLU A 56 2.06 -14.70 -9.17
N PRO A 57 2.92 -15.56 -9.75
CA PRO A 57 4.32 -15.66 -9.30
C PRO A 57 5.11 -14.36 -9.33
N ALA A 58 4.79 -13.46 -10.27
CA ALA A 58 5.43 -12.17 -10.38
C ALA A 58 5.08 -11.20 -9.24
N SER A 59 3.97 -11.41 -8.53
CA SER A 59 3.51 -10.52 -7.48
C SER A 59 4.51 -10.41 -6.33
N ALA A 60 4.95 -11.55 -5.82
CA ALA A 60 5.93 -11.59 -4.73
C ALA A 60 7.27 -10.95 -5.11
N LEU A 61 7.75 -11.20 -6.35
CA LEU A 61 8.99 -10.60 -6.85
C LEU A 61 8.88 -9.08 -6.98
N LEU A 62 7.78 -8.57 -7.52
CA LEU A 62 7.56 -7.14 -7.66
C LEU A 62 7.48 -6.44 -6.29
N LEU A 63 6.80 -7.04 -5.31
CA LEU A 63 6.75 -6.51 -3.96
C LEU A 63 8.14 -6.50 -3.30
N GLN A 64 8.92 -7.53 -3.51
CA GLN A 64 10.31 -7.59 -3.04
C GLN A 64 11.17 -6.49 -3.66
N GLU A 65 11.08 -6.27 -4.98
CA GLU A 65 11.79 -5.20 -5.69
C GLU A 65 11.37 -3.80 -5.24
N LEU A 66 10.10 -3.63 -4.86
CA LEU A 66 9.58 -2.39 -4.28
C LEU A 66 9.97 -2.21 -2.80
N GLY A 67 10.57 -3.22 -2.15
CA GLY A 67 10.83 -3.22 -0.71
C GLY A 67 9.56 -3.17 0.12
N LYS A 68 8.43 -3.70 -0.40
CA LYS A 68 7.13 -3.68 0.25
C LYS A 68 6.69 -5.09 0.66
N LYS A 69 5.90 -5.13 1.73
CA LYS A 69 5.26 -6.36 2.20
C LYS A 69 3.75 -6.12 2.22
N ALA A 70 3.02 -6.98 1.52
CA ALA A 70 1.55 -6.94 1.57
C ALA A 70 1.04 -7.40 2.94
N PHE A 71 -0.03 -6.78 3.42
CA PHE A 71 -0.67 -7.16 4.67
C PHE A 71 -1.82 -8.16 4.48
N LEU A 72 -2.26 -8.40 3.23
CA LEU A 72 -3.27 -9.38 2.89
C LEU A 72 -2.70 -10.42 1.93
N THR A 73 -2.85 -11.70 2.28
CA THR A 73 -2.56 -12.84 1.41
C THR A 73 -3.74 -13.80 1.52
N ALA A 74 -4.67 -13.71 0.58
CA ALA A 74 -5.96 -14.39 0.64
C ALA A 74 -6.26 -15.26 -0.60
N GLY A 75 -5.23 -15.68 -1.31
CA GLY A 75 -5.41 -16.50 -2.51
C GLY A 75 -6.19 -15.80 -3.64
N MET A 76 -6.09 -14.49 -3.72
CA MET A 76 -6.85 -13.70 -4.70
C MET A 76 -6.06 -13.56 -6.00
N HIS A 77 -6.74 -13.76 -7.13
CA HIS A 77 -6.16 -13.66 -8.47
C HIS A 77 -7.14 -13.11 -9.52
N LEU A 78 -8.26 -12.55 -9.08
CA LEU A 78 -9.25 -11.96 -9.99
C LEU A 78 -8.73 -10.68 -10.67
N GLY A 79 -7.93 -9.89 -9.95
CA GLY A 79 -7.56 -8.54 -10.38
C GLY A 79 -8.71 -7.54 -10.19
N GLU A 80 -8.92 -6.66 -11.16
CA GLU A 80 -10.02 -5.66 -11.18
C GLU A 80 -10.07 -4.76 -9.93
N GLY A 81 -8.92 -4.56 -9.26
CA GLY A 81 -8.83 -3.74 -8.06
C GLY A 81 -9.38 -4.40 -6.80
N THR A 82 -9.72 -5.70 -6.83
CA THR A 82 -10.33 -6.39 -5.69
C THR A 82 -9.41 -6.47 -4.48
N GLY A 83 -8.11 -6.67 -4.69
CA GLY A 83 -7.11 -6.71 -3.63
C GLY A 83 -6.95 -5.34 -2.96
N ALA A 84 -6.90 -4.27 -3.76
CA ALA A 84 -6.83 -2.90 -3.24
C ALA A 84 -8.10 -2.53 -2.49
N ALA A 85 -9.28 -2.88 -3.00
CA ALA A 85 -10.56 -2.63 -2.33
C ALA A 85 -10.65 -3.33 -0.96
N ALA A 86 -10.26 -4.60 -0.88
CA ALA A 86 -10.17 -5.34 0.38
C ALA A 86 -9.15 -4.70 1.34
N GLY A 87 -8.00 -4.25 0.80
CA GLY A 87 -6.97 -3.56 1.57
C GLY A 87 -7.46 -2.23 2.15
N ILE A 88 -8.21 -1.44 1.39
CA ILE A 88 -8.79 -0.17 1.87
C ILE A 88 -9.75 -0.44 3.04
N ALA A 89 -10.61 -1.45 2.93
CA ALA A 89 -11.53 -1.81 4.01
C ALA A 89 -10.77 -2.22 5.29
N LEU A 90 -9.67 -2.96 5.17
CA LEU A 90 -8.81 -3.30 6.31
C LEU A 90 -8.09 -2.08 6.89
N LEU A 91 -7.67 -1.13 6.05
CA LEU A 91 -7.07 0.12 6.52
C LEU A 91 -8.07 0.97 7.30
N ASP A 92 -9.31 1.07 6.83
CA ASP A 92 -10.37 1.79 7.55
C ASP A 92 -10.65 1.15 8.91
N LEU A 93 -10.72 -0.19 8.96
CA LEU A 93 -10.87 -0.93 10.21
C LEU A 93 -9.70 -0.70 11.15
N ALA A 94 -8.45 -0.70 10.64
CA ALA A 94 -7.25 -0.46 11.45
C ALA A 94 -7.15 0.98 11.96
N LEU A 95 -7.74 1.94 11.26
CA LEU A 95 -7.76 3.34 11.67
C LEU A 95 -8.83 3.64 12.73
N ALA A 96 -9.85 2.79 12.88
CA ALA A 96 -10.92 3.02 13.85
C ALA A 96 -10.38 3.16 15.29
N PRO A 97 -9.53 2.26 15.82
CA PRO A 97 -8.94 2.45 17.14
C PRO A 97 -8.15 3.76 17.26
N TYR A 98 -7.37 4.12 16.24
CA TYR A 98 -6.60 5.35 16.25
C TYR A 98 -7.47 6.61 16.35
N LYS A 99 -8.66 6.59 15.74
CA LYS A 99 -9.60 7.72 15.75
C LYS A 99 -10.50 7.77 16.98
N GLU A 100 -10.82 6.61 17.56
CA GLU A 100 -11.89 6.45 18.55
C GLU A 100 -11.39 6.12 19.96
N MET A 101 -10.17 5.58 20.07
CA MET A 101 -9.61 5.28 21.40
C MET A 101 -9.14 6.57 22.10
N PRO A 102 -9.50 6.77 23.38
CA PRO A 102 -8.98 7.88 24.14
C PRO A 102 -7.47 7.71 24.41
N THR A 103 -6.78 8.82 24.52
CA THR A 103 -5.37 8.84 24.94
C THR A 103 -5.21 8.49 26.42
N PHE A 104 -4.01 8.10 26.83
CA PHE A 104 -3.72 7.84 28.25
C PHE A 104 -4.02 9.04 29.14
N ASP A 105 -3.74 10.25 28.66
CA ASP A 105 -4.04 11.49 29.40
C ASP A 105 -5.55 11.69 29.59
N GLU A 106 -6.36 11.40 28.57
CA GLU A 106 -7.82 11.53 28.63
C GLU A 106 -8.47 10.55 29.61
N ILE A 107 -7.87 9.38 29.83
CA ILE A 107 -8.37 8.37 30.76
C ILE A 107 -7.60 8.34 32.11
N GLY A 108 -6.67 9.27 32.33
CA GLY A 108 -5.91 9.40 33.56
C GLY A 108 -4.92 8.26 33.84
N VAL A 109 -4.44 7.58 32.79
CA VAL A 109 -3.46 6.50 32.90
C VAL A 109 -2.07 7.04 32.53
N GLU A 110 -1.07 6.74 33.38
CA GLU A 110 0.31 7.12 33.07
C GLU A 110 0.80 6.45 31.78
N ALA A 111 1.47 7.22 30.92
CA ALA A 111 2.10 6.69 29.72
C ALA A 111 3.16 5.63 30.06
N TYR A 112 3.26 4.60 29.23
CA TYR A 112 4.26 3.54 29.39
C TYR A 112 5.68 4.13 29.45
N LYS A 113 6.42 3.77 30.53
CA LYS A 113 7.85 4.07 30.67
C LYS A 113 8.64 2.80 30.36
N PRO A 114 9.56 2.80 29.37
CA PRO A 114 10.38 1.63 29.09
C PRO A 114 11.14 1.19 30.34
N LEU A 115 11.10 -0.10 30.64
CA LEU A 115 11.98 -0.68 31.64
C LEU A 115 13.44 -0.54 31.18
N LYS A 116 14.30 -0.02 32.06
CA LYS A 116 15.74 0.11 31.78
C LYS A 116 16.42 -1.24 31.88
#